data_aaa1de7e4acd5e0f8795f179b5431dbf
#
_entry.id   aaa1de7e4acd5e0f8795f179b5431dbf
#
_cell.length_a   1.000
_cell.length_b   1.000
_cell.length_c   1.000
_cell.angle_alpha   90.00
_cell.angle_beta   90.00
_cell.angle_gamma   90.00
#
_symmetry.space_group_name_H-M   'P 1'
#
loop_
_entity.id
_entity.type
_entity.pdbx_description
1 polymer ?
#
loop_
_entity_poly.entity_id
_entity_poly.type
_entity_poly.pdbx_seq_one_letter_code
_entity_poly.pdbx_strand_id
1 'polypeptide(L)' 'MPEILRLFGLKFYIYTRDHQPPHIHVASQDGMAKFSISEEIVLIDNAGMKSKDLKLAESIIEDNKENILKEWIKIHGK' A
#
# COMPACT_ATOMS: atom_id res chain seq x y z
N MET A 1 0.68 7.62 -12.11
CA MET A 1 0.69 6.99 -10.79
C MET A 1 1.08 5.54 -10.93
N PRO A 2 2.18 5.13 -10.36
CA PRO A 2 2.58 3.73 -10.49
C PRO A 2 1.69 2.81 -9.67
N GLU A 3 0.92 2.01 -10.36
CA GLU A 3 0.21 0.90 -9.75
C GLU A 3 1.21 -0.25 -9.70
N ILE A 4 1.55 -0.71 -8.51
CA ILE A 4 2.61 -1.70 -8.37
C ILE A 4 2.09 -3.13 -8.24
N LEU A 5 0.81 -3.28 -7.88
CA LEU A 5 0.24 -4.59 -7.63
C LEU A 5 -1.28 -4.51 -7.73
N ARG A 6 -1.91 -5.57 -8.23
CA ARG A 6 -3.36 -5.68 -8.29
C ARG A 6 -3.75 -7.13 -8.01
N LEU A 7 -4.45 -7.36 -6.89
CA LEU A 7 -4.88 -8.69 -6.47
C LEU A 7 -6.25 -8.61 -5.81
N PHE A 8 -7.10 -9.56 -6.11
CA PHE A 8 -8.41 -9.74 -5.44
C PHE A 8 -9.27 -8.47 -5.43
N GLY A 9 -9.23 -7.70 -6.52
CA GLY A 9 -9.99 -6.46 -6.61
C GLY A 9 -9.39 -5.28 -5.89
N LEU A 10 -8.21 -5.44 -5.30
CA LEU A 10 -7.49 -4.36 -4.63
C LEU A 10 -6.34 -3.89 -5.52
N LYS A 11 -6.15 -2.59 -5.57
CA LYS A 11 -5.07 -1.96 -6.33
C LYS A 11 -4.12 -1.27 -5.34
N PHE A 12 -2.82 -1.43 -5.57
CA PHE A 12 -1.79 -0.92 -4.67
C PHE A 12 -0.93 0.09 -5.42
N TYR A 13 -0.79 1.29 -4.86
CA TYR A 13 -0.09 2.40 -5.50
C TYR A 13 0.98 2.99 -4.63
N ILE A 14 2.06 3.49 -5.27
CA ILE A 14 3.03 4.38 -4.65
C ILE A 14 3.04 5.63 -5.52
N TYR A 15 2.76 6.79 -4.93
CA TYR A 15 2.79 8.04 -5.68
C TYR A 15 4.18 8.63 -5.69
N THR A 16 4.57 9.23 -6.81
CA THR A 16 5.90 9.83 -6.94
C THR A 16 6.14 10.98 -5.97
N ARG A 17 5.07 11.58 -5.47
CA ARG A 17 5.15 12.69 -4.52
C ARG A 17 5.00 12.28 -3.06
N ASP A 18 4.94 10.98 -2.80
CA ASP A 18 4.88 10.50 -1.42
C ASP A 18 6.18 10.83 -0.70
N HIS A 19 6.07 11.08 0.60
CA HIS A 19 7.21 11.42 1.46
C HIS A 19 7.58 10.27 2.36
N GLN A 20 8.83 10.25 2.81
CA GLN A 20 9.25 9.30 3.84
C GLN A 20 8.40 9.49 5.10
N PRO A 21 8.13 8.45 5.88
CA PRO A 21 8.60 7.07 5.72
C PRO A 21 7.83 6.30 4.64
N PRO A 22 8.34 5.15 4.18
CA PRO A 22 7.68 4.37 3.15
C PRO A 22 6.25 4.00 3.53
N HIS A 23 5.34 4.17 2.59
CA HIS A 23 3.94 3.80 2.77
C HIS A 23 3.32 3.43 1.42
N ILE A 24 2.18 2.77 1.46
CA ILE A 24 1.50 2.32 0.25
C ILE A 24 0.01 2.67 0.31
N HIS A 25 -0.54 3.05 -0.82
CA HIS A 25 -1.96 3.34 -0.97
C HIS A 25 -2.67 2.13 -1.54
N VAL A 26 -3.85 1.83 -1.01
CA VAL A 26 -4.68 0.71 -1.46
C VAL A 26 -6.04 1.25 -1.84
N ALA A 27 -6.55 0.81 -2.97
CA ALA A 27 -7.89 1.19 -3.43
C ALA A 27 -8.75 -0.06 -3.60
N SER A 28 -9.99 0.02 -3.17
CA SER A 28 -11.01 -0.99 -3.38
C SER A 28 -12.20 -0.34 -4.09
N GLN A 29 -13.25 -1.12 -4.33
CA GLN A 29 -14.49 -0.56 -4.87
C GLN A 29 -15.14 0.43 -3.89
N ASP A 30 -14.94 0.20 -2.60
CA ASP A 30 -15.63 0.97 -1.55
C ASP A 30 -14.85 2.20 -1.07
N GLY A 31 -13.55 2.21 -1.23
CA GLY A 31 -12.75 3.32 -0.74
C GLY A 31 -11.27 3.10 -0.87
N MET A 32 -10.51 3.84 -0.07
CA MET A 32 -9.05 3.82 -0.12
C MET A 32 -8.48 3.76 1.30
N ALA A 33 -7.25 3.26 1.39
CA ALA A 33 -6.54 3.21 2.66
C ALA A 33 -5.06 3.46 2.42
N LYS A 34 -4.33 3.77 3.48
CA LYS A 34 -2.90 3.99 3.44
C LYS A 34 -2.24 3.21 4.57
N PHE A 35 -1.20 2.46 4.25
CA PHE A 35 -0.46 1.64 5.21
C PHE A 35 0.99 2.07 5.26
N SER A 36 1.53 2.19 6.47
CA SER A 36 2.98 2.31 6.66
C SER A 36 3.62 0.95 6.43
N ILE A 37 4.79 0.94 5.78
CA ILE A 37 5.52 -0.30 5.49
C ILE A 37 6.99 -0.21 5.92
N SER A 38 7.35 0.76 6.75
CA SER A 38 8.75 0.97 7.14
C SER A 38 9.28 -0.15 8.03
N GLU A 39 8.77 -0.31 9.22
CA GLU A 39 9.17 -1.40 10.12
C GLU A 39 8.07 -2.43 10.25
N GLU A 40 6.88 -1.99 10.63
CA GLU A 40 5.71 -2.83 10.71
C GLU A 40 4.68 -2.31 9.72
N ILE A 41 3.76 -3.19 9.32
CA ILE A 41 2.66 -2.79 8.47
C ILE A 41 1.56 -2.26 9.38
N VAL A 42 1.31 -0.95 9.29
CA VAL A 42 0.34 -0.26 10.14
C VAL A 42 -0.61 0.54 9.28
N LEU A 43 -1.90 0.38 9.55
CA LEU A 43 -2.92 1.20 8.89
C LEU A 43 -2.80 2.64 9.38
N ILE A 44 -2.52 3.57 8.48
CA ILE A 44 -2.39 4.98 8.80
C ILE A 44 -3.71 5.70 8.59
N ASP A 45 -4.42 5.37 7.53
CA ASP A 45 -5.64 6.06 7.16
C ASP A 45 -6.58 5.11 6.41
N ASN A 46 -7.88 5.30 6.61
CA ASN A 46 -8.90 4.52 5.93
C ASN A 46 -10.05 5.44 5.53
N ALA A 47 -10.35 5.47 4.25
CA ALA A 47 -11.45 6.25 3.70
C ALA A 47 -12.43 5.30 3.01
N GLY A 48 -13.24 4.61 3.79
CA GLY A 48 -14.36 3.82 3.29
C GLY A 48 -14.11 2.36 3.00
N MET A 49 -12.90 1.84 3.20
CA MET A 49 -12.65 0.41 2.98
C MET A 49 -13.25 -0.42 4.11
N LYS A 50 -13.79 -1.58 3.75
CA LYS A 50 -14.36 -2.52 4.71
C LYS A 50 -13.26 -3.26 5.48
N SER A 51 -13.59 -3.70 6.69
CA SER A 51 -12.63 -4.43 7.54
C SER A 51 -12.01 -5.64 6.85
N LYS A 52 -12.81 -6.42 6.13
CA LYS A 52 -12.28 -7.61 5.46
C LYS A 52 -11.30 -7.24 4.37
N ASP A 53 -11.53 -6.13 3.67
CA ASP A 53 -10.62 -5.66 2.62
C ASP A 53 -9.34 -5.10 3.22
N LEU A 54 -9.43 -4.44 4.37
CA LEU A 54 -8.26 -3.96 5.09
C LEU A 54 -7.37 -5.11 5.55
N LYS A 55 -7.97 -6.17 6.06
CA LYS A 55 -7.22 -7.37 6.48
C LYS A 55 -6.58 -8.07 5.31
N LEU A 56 -7.30 -8.16 4.20
CA LEU A 56 -6.77 -8.75 2.98
C LEU A 56 -5.62 -7.92 2.43
N ALA A 57 -5.77 -6.60 2.40
CA ALA A 57 -4.72 -5.70 1.95
C ALA A 57 -3.47 -5.84 2.82
N GLU A 58 -3.63 -5.88 4.13
CA GLU A 58 -2.51 -6.05 5.05
C GLU A 58 -1.75 -7.34 4.77
N SER A 59 -2.49 -8.43 4.56
CA SER A 59 -1.89 -9.73 4.26
C SER A 59 -1.12 -9.70 2.94
N ILE A 60 -1.68 -9.08 1.91
CA ILE A 60 -1.03 -8.94 0.61
C ILE A 60 0.24 -8.10 0.72
N ILE A 61 0.18 -7.00 1.45
CA ILE A 61 1.34 -6.13 1.68
C ILE A 61 2.44 -6.91 2.40
N GLU A 62 2.08 -7.67 3.42
CA GLU A 62 3.04 -8.46 4.19
C GLU A 62 3.74 -9.49 3.30
N ASP A 63 2.98 -10.19 2.45
CA ASP A 63 3.54 -11.18 1.54
C ASP A 63 4.45 -10.58 0.48
N ASN A 64 4.27 -9.30 0.16
CA ASN A 64 5.00 -8.62 -0.91
C ASN A 64 5.87 -7.48 -0.41
N LYS A 65 6.12 -7.42 0.88
CA LYS A 65 6.79 -6.29 1.52
C LYS A 65 8.13 -5.94 0.87
N GLU A 66 8.96 -6.96 0.60
CA GLU A 66 10.27 -6.71 -0.01
C GLU A 66 10.15 -6.08 -1.39
N ASN A 67 9.23 -6.59 -2.21
CA ASN A 67 9.01 -6.06 -3.55
C ASN A 67 8.45 -4.64 -3.49
N ILE A 68 7.55 -4.39 -2.55
CA ILE A 68 6.96 -3.06 -2.38
C ILE A 68 8.04 -2.06 -1.96
N LEU A 69 8.92 -2.43 -1.03
CA LEU A 69 10.02 -1.58 -0.61
C LEU A 69 11.00 -1.32 -1.75
N LYS A 70 11.28 -2.31 -2.59
CA LYS A 70 12.11 -2.14 -3.78
C LYS A 70 11.50 -1.13 -4.73
N GLU A 71 10.18 -1.20 -4.94
CA GLU A 71 9.49 -0.25 -5.79
C GLU A 71 9.51 1.16 -5.19
N TRP A 72 9.36 1.26 -3.87
CA TRP A 72 9.47 2.53 -3.17
C TRP A 72 10.83 3.18 -3.43
N ILE A 73 11.91 2.39 -3.25
CA ILE A 73 13.27 2.87 -3.47
C ILE A 73 13.49 3.27 -4.93
N LYS A 74 12.97 2.46 -5.85
CA LYS A 74 13.08 2.71 -7.28
C LYS A 74 12.43 4.04 -7.68
N ILE A 75 11.28 4.33 -7.08
CA ILE A 75 10.52 5.55 -7.38
C ILE A 75 11.13 6.77 -6.69
N HIS A 76 11.59 6.62 -5.45
CA HIS A 76 12.05 7.73 -4.62
C HIS A 76 13.56 7.83 -4.47
N GLY A 77 14.30 6.83 -4.92
CA GLY A 77 15.76 6.82 -4.83
C GLY A 77 16.31 6.50 -3.46
N LYS A 78 15.48 6.10 -2.54
CA LYS A 78 15.94 5.76 -1.18
C LYS A 78 15.06 4.70 -0.56
#